data_e157a86f01bc0d69c72c8fe06983c140
#
_entry.id   e157a86f01bc0d69c72c8fe06983c140
#
_cell.length_a   1.000
_cell.length_b   1.000
_cell.length_c   1.000
_cell.angle_alpha   90.00
_cell.angle_beta   90.00
_cell.angle_gamma   90.00
#
_symmetry.space_group_name_H-M   'P 1'
#
loop_
_entity.id
_entity.type
_entity.pdbx_description
1 polymer ?
#
loop_
_entity_poly.entity_id
_entity_poly.type
_entity_poly.pdbx_seq_one_letter_code
_entity_poly.pdbx_strand_id
1 'polypeptide(L)'
;MRRVIVTLLICVFALGMNAQDMTSVFTAMPDQYIPQLEHAWRKDLVDLYTSGKESRLKNTMNGFSTLQKLTNDYLLLQTTERSTVEMKLLPLVNNTYVVCMISTVNGPVPDSRIEFFTTNWEPLATSDLFTQPTSDWYIKQGMDKKDEAYQEPL
;
A
#
# COMPACT_ATOMS: atom_id res chain seq x y z
N MET A 1 3.31 45.35 21.42
CA MET A 1 4.41 44.46 21.01
C MET A 1 4.31 43.02 21.61
N ARG A 2 4.12 42.82 22.92
CA ARG A 2 4.01 41.46 23.51
C ARG A 2 2.86 40.60 22.94
N ARG A 3 1.69 41.20 22.65
CA ARG A 3 0.53 40.48 22.11
C ARG A 3 0.72 40.03 20.65
N VAL A 4 1.46 40.80 19.85
CA VAL A 4 1.77 40.46 18.44
C VAL A 4 2.78 39.31 18.37
N ILE A 5 3.74 39.27 19.28
CA ILE A 5 4.74 38.18 19.34
C ILE A 5 4.09 36.86 19.72
N VAL A 6 3.12 36.85 20.65
CA VAL A 6 2.40 35.65 21.07
C VAL A 6 1.52 35.11 19.92
N THR A 7 0.86 36.00 19.16
CA THR A 7 0.05 35.61 18.01
C THR A 7 0.92 35.04 16.89
N LEU A 8 2.09 35.59 16.63
CA LEU A 8 3.04 35.09 15.65
C LEU A 8 3.62 33.72 16.05
N LEU A 9 3.87 33.48 17.34
CA LEU A 9 4.36 32.19 17.84
C LEU A 9 3.33 31.08 17.70
N ILE A 10 2.04 31.38 17.88
CA ILE A 10 0.95 30.42 17.70
C ILE A 10 0.78 30.04 16.23
N CYS A 11 0.96 30.97 15.29
CA CYS A 11 0.89 30.69 13.84
C CYS A 11 2.03 29.78 13.36
N VAL A 12 3.20 29.83 13.97
CA VAL A 12 4.34 28.97 13.57
C VAL A 12 4.15 27.52 14.02
N PHE A 13 3.41 27.27 15.12
CA PHE A 13 3.10 25.91 15.57
C PHE A 13 2.00 25.22 14.74
N ALA A 14 1.21 25.95 13.96
CA ALA A 14 0.15 25.37 13.13
C ALA A 14 0.64 24.79 11.79
N LEU A 15 1.92 24.95 11.42
CA LEU A 15 2.48 24.50 10.14
C LEU A 15 3.08 23.08 10.17
N GLY A 16 2.94 22.34 11.25
CA GLY A 16 3.62 21.06 11.46
C GLY A 16 2.76 19.79 11.42
N MET A 17 1.47 19.87 11.14
CA MET A 17 0.65 18.66 10.96
C MET A 17 0.66 18.24 9.49
N ASN A 18 1.76 17.64 9.03
CA ASN A 18 1.71 16.82 7.83
C ASN A 18 0.80 15.63 8.16
N ALA A 19 -0.47 15.70 7.74
CA ALA A 19 -1.31 14.51 7.72
C ALA A 19 -0.60 13.49 6.83
N GLN A 20 -0.19 12.37 7.41
CA GLN A 20 0.37 11.27 6.64
C GLN A 20 -0.72 10.77 5.70
N ASP A 21 -0.53 10.99 4.40
CA ASP A 21 -1.40 10.49 3.35
C ASP A 21 -0.70 9.38 2.55
N MET A 22 -1.46 8.61 1.81
CA MET A 22 -0.94 7.53 0.98
C MET A 22 0.07 8.03 -0.06
N THR A 23 -0.08 9.24 -0.56
CA THR A 23 0.83 9.84 -1.53
C THR A 23 2.23 9.99 -0.95
N SER A 24 2.33 10.57 0.24
CA SER A 24 3.61 10.76 0.95
C SER A 24 4.26 9.41 1.27
N VAL A 25 3.48 8.47 1.79
CA VAL A 25 3.95 7.12 2.14
C VAL A 25 4.44 6.36 0.91
N PHE A 26 3.70 6.39 -0.19
CA PHE A 26 4.08 5.71 -1.44
C PHE A 26 5.35 6.31 -2.06
N THR A 27 5.45 7.63 -2.11
CA THR A 27 6.64 8.28 -2.66
C THR A 27 7.88 8.08 -1.79
N ALA A 28 7.75 8.02 -0.46
CA ALA A 28 8.85 7.77 0.46
C ALA A 28 9.28 6.29 0.55
N MET A 29 8.56 5.37 -0.09
CA MET A 29 8.85 3.93 -0.03
C MET A 29 10.26 3.62 -0.55
N PRO A 30 11.05 2.77 0.13
CA PRO A 30 12.32 2.26 -0.37
C PRO A 30 12.15 1.43 -1.66
N ASP A 31 13.09 1.57 -2.62
CA ASP A 31 13.00 0.93 -3.94
C ASP A 31 13.00 -0.60 -3.87
N GLN A 32 13.54 -1.18 -2.80
CA GLN A 32 13.58 -2.63 -2.59
C GLN A 32 12.19 -3.30 -2.54
N TYR A 33 11.13 -2.56 -2.16
CA TYR A 33 9.77 -3.12 -2.06
C TYR A 33 9.05 -3.17 -3.41
N ILE A 34 9.40 -2.27 -4.35
CA ILE A 34 8.92 -2.30 -5.73
C ILE A 34 10.09 -2.01 -6.67
N PRO A 35 10.99 -2.98 -6.89
CA PRO A 35 12.21 -2.75 -7.70
C PRO A 35 11.93 -2.44 -9.17
N GLN A 36 10.70 -2.64 -9.64
CA GLN A 36 10.27 -2.26 -10.99
C GLN A 36 10.12 -0.75 -11.17
N LEU A 37 9.93 0.01 -10.05
CA LEU A 37 9.65 1.43 -10.04
C LEU A 37 10.53 2.16 -9.02
N GLU A 38 11.54 2.87 -9.51
CA GLU A 38 12.36 3.75 -8.70
C GLU A 38 11.55 4.93 -8.13
N HIS A 39 12.07 5.56 -7.07
CA HIS A 39 11.44 6.68 -6.39
C HIS A 39 10.96 7.79 -7.34
N ALA A 40 11.78 8.19 -8.32
CA ALA A 40 11.42 9.25 -9.28
C ALA A 40 10.17 8.86 -10.10
N TRP A 41 10.09 7.62 -10.55
CA TRP A 41 8.96 7.14 -11.35
C TRP A 41 7.68 6.98 -10.54
N ARG A 42 7.77 6.65 -9.26
CA ARG A 42 6.61 6.66 -8.36
C ARG A 42 6.02 8.04 -8.21
N LYS A 43 6.89 9.06 -8.10
CA LYS A 43 6.47 10.46 -8.07
C LYS A 43 5.79 10.87 -9.38
N ASP A 44 6.40 10.52 -10.52
CA ASP A 44 5.82 10.82 -11.84
C ASP A 44 4.44 10.16 -12.03
N LEU A 45 4.24 8.90 -11.55
CA LEU A 45 2.94 8.24 -11.57
C LEU A 45 1.89 9.01 -10.76
N VAL A 46 2.26 9.49 -9.56
CA VAL A 46 1.37 10.31 -8.73
C VAL A 46 1.03 11.62 -9.42
N ASP A 47 2.02 12.30 -10.01
CA ASP A 47 1.81 13.58 -10.71
C ASP A 47 0.90 13.41 -11.93
N LEU A 48 1.05 12.32 -12.68
CA LEU A 48 0.15 11.98 -13.79
C LEU A 48 -1.28 11.74 -13.29
N TYR A 49 -1.43 10.91 -12.24
CA TYR A 49 -2.73 10.56 -11.68
C TYR A 49 -3.49 11.80 -11.16
N THR A 50 -2.81 12.63 -10.38
CA THR A 50 -3.41 13.84 -9.79
C THR A 50 -3.74 14.90 -10.84
N SER A 51 -3.02 14.92 -11.97
CA SER A 51 -3.30 15.78 -13.12
C SER A 51 -4.44 15.25 -14.02
N GLY A 52 -5.07 14.12 -13.67
CA GLY A 52 -6.13 13.49 -14.47
C GLY A 52 -5.65 12.90 -15.80
N LYS A 53 -4.34 12.62 -15.91
CA LYS A 53 -3.73 11.97 -17.08
C LYS A 53 -3.66 10.46 -16.86
N GLU A 54 -3.44 9.70 -17.95
CA GLU A 54 -3.13 8.29 -17.84
C GLU A 54 -1.84 8.09 -17.03
N SER A 55 -1.98 7.52 -15.83
CA SER A 55 -0.86 7.29 -14.92
C SER A 55 -0.17 5.96 -15.24
N ARG A 56 0.57 5.92 -16.35
CA ARG A 56 1.25 4.73 -16.88
C ARG A 56 2.66 5.08 -17.32
N LEU A 57 3.65 4.33 -16.83
CA LEU A 57 5.06 4.52 -17.17
C LEU A 57 5.73 3.19 -17.52
N LYS A 58 6.76 3.26 -18.36
CA LYS A 58 7.65 2.12 -18.62
C LYS A 58 8.46 1.84 -17.36
N ASN A 59 8.57 0.57 -16.97
CA ASN A 59 9.31 0.13 -15.79
C ASN A 59 10.67 -0.49 -16.15
N THR A 60 11.48 -0.82 -15.13
CA THR A 60 12.82 -1.42 -15.29
C THR A 60 12.82 -2.79 -15.96
N MET A 61 11.68 -3.49 -15.98
CA MET A 61 11.52 -4.81 -16.60
C MET A 61 11.07 -4.76 -18.06
N ASN A 62 11.17 -3.59 -18.71
CA ASN A 62 10.72 -3.32 -20.09
C ASN A 62 9.19 -3.47 -20.32
N GLY A 63 8.41 -3.63 -19.25
CA GLY A 63 6.96 -3.56 -19.26
C GLY A 63 6.43 -2.19 -18.85
N PHE A 64 5.18 -2.15 -18.41
CA PHE A 64 4.53 -0.94 -17.93
C PHE A 64 4.00 -1.14 -16.51
N SER A 65 4.07 -0.06 -15.74
CA SER A 65 3.39 0.05 -14.46
C SER A 65 2.33 1.15 -14.53
N THR A 66 1.20 0.93 -13.86
CA THR A 66 0.04 1.83 -13.92
C THR A 66 -0.51 2.06 -12.53
N LEU A 67 -0.59 3.31 -12.12
CA LEU A 67 -1.29 3.69 -10.89
C LEU A 67 -2.80 3.76 -11.18
N GLN A 68 -3.53 2.74 -10.74
CA GLN A 68 -4.95 2.56 -11.07
C GLN A 68 -5.86 3.31 -10.12
N LYS A 69 -5.46 3.44 -8.84
CA LYS A 69 -6.24 4.15 -7.84
C LYS A 69 -5.34 4.78 -6.79
N LEU A 70 -5.68 5.99 -6.41
CA LEU A 70 -5.03 6.72 -5.31
C LEU A 70 -6.08 7.52 -4.55
N THR A 71 -6.11 7.33 -3.23
CA THR A 71 -6.89 8.13 -2.28
C THR A 71 -6.01 8.55 -1.11
N ASN A 72 -6.52 9.27 -0.14
CA ASN A 72 -5.75 9.68 1.03
C ASN A 72 -5.18 8.49 1.82
N ASP A 73 -5.84 7.33 1.79
CA ASP A 73 -5.52 6.18 2.63
C ASP A 73 -5.36 4.86 1.87
N TYR A 74 -5.55 4.85 0.53
CA TYR A 74 -5.49 3.64 -0.30
C TYR A 74 -4.81 3.90 -1.63
N LEU A 75 -4.08 2.89 -2.11
CA LEU A 75 -3.44 2.87 -3.42
C LEU A 75 -3.59 1.48 -4.06
N LEU A 76 -3.85 1.47 -5.37
CA LEU A 76 -3.77 0.28 -6.23
C LEU A 76 -2.82 0.57 -7.38
N LEU A 77 -1.72 -0.18 -7.42
CA LEU A 77 -0.69 -0.10 -8.44
C LEU A 77 -0.57 -1.43 -9.17
N GLN A 78 -0.74 -1.43 -10.46
CA GLN A 78 -0.30 -2.52 -11.31
C GLN A 78 1.20 -2.35 -11.57
N THR A 79 2.02 -3.25 -11.05
CA THR A 79 3.48 -3.18 -11.16
C THR A 79 3.99 -3.81 -12.45
N THR A 80 3.33 -4.87 -12.92
CA THR A 80 3.55 -5.53 -14.21
C THR A 80 2.21 -6.00 -14.78
N GLU A 81 2.20 -6.60 -15.97
CA GLU A 81 0.96 -7.16 -16.55
C GLU A 81 0.31 -8.25 -15.69
N ARG A 82 1.10 -8.89 -14.81
CA ARG A 82 0.66 -10.01 -13.97
C ARG A 82 0.79 -9.75 -12.47
N SER A 83 1.12 -8.56 -12.06
CA SER A 83 1.29 -8.27 -10.62
C SER A 83 0.73 -6.92 -10.23
N THR A 84 0.14 -6.90 -9.05
CA THR A 84 -0.41 -5.71 -8.43
C THR A 84 0.14 -5.54 -7.02
N VAL A 85 0.19 -4.31 -6.57
CA VAL A 85 0.43 -3.94 -5.19
C VAL A 85 -0.73 -3.05 -4.74
N GLU A 86 -1.36 -3.46 -3.63
CA GLU A 86 -2.36 -2.68 -2.93
C GLU A 86 -1.78 -2.20 -1.61
N MET A 87 -2.03 -0.95 -1.27
CA MET A 87 -1.64 -0.39 0.02
C MET A 87 -2.80 0.30 0.69
N LYS A 88 -2.90 0.13 2.01
CA LYS A 88 -3.89 0.79 2.86
C LYS A 88 -3.23 1.33 4.11
N LEU A 89 -3.55 2.58 4.46
CA LEU A 89 -3.23 3.14 5.76
C LEU A 89 -4.29 2.73 6.77
N LEU A 90 -3.88 1.96 7.78
CA LEU A 90 -4.73 1.50 8.85
C LEU A 90 -4.53 2.42 10.07
N PRO A 91 -5.58 3.12 10.54
CA PRO A 91 -5.44 4.03 11.68
C PRO A 91 -5.26 3.27 12.99
N LEU A 92 -4.38 3.76 13.85
CA LEU A 92 -4.19 3.32 15.22
C LEU A 92 -4.87 4.28 16.21
N VAL A 93 -5.06 3.82 17.45
CA VAL A 93 -5.75 4.58 18.51
C VAL A 93 -5.06 5.87 18.92
N ASN A 94 -3.77 6.03 18.61
CA ASN A 94 -2.93 7.20 18.91
C ASN A 94 -2.81 8.19 17.73
N ASN A 95 -3.70 8.12 16.74
CA ASN A 95 -3.67 8.89 15.49
C ASN A 95 -2.41 8.66 14.63
N THR A 96 -1.72 7.54 14.82
CA THR A 96 -0.71 7.06 13.88
C THR A 96 -1.31 6.04 12.92
N TYR A 97 -0.51 5.60 11.95
CA TYR A 97 -0.96 4.64 10.93
C TYR A 97 0.03 3.50 10.79
N VAL A 98 -0.50 2.35 10.40
CA VAL A 98 0.25 1.21 9.89
C VAL A 98 -0.02 1.11 8.40
N VAL A 99 1.01 0.87 7.60
CA VAL A 99 0.89 0.55 6.18
C VAL A 99 0.64 -0.95 6.04
N CYS A 100 -0.51 -1.33 5.51
CA CYS A 100 -0.78 -2.68 5.05
C CYS A 100 -0.48 -2.74 3.55
N MET A 101 0.40 -3.63 3.12
CA MET A 101 0.76 -3.83 1.72
C MET A 101 0.44 -5.27 1.32
N ILE A 102 -0.30 -5.43 0.22
CA ILE A 102 -0.62 -6.72 -0.38
C ILE A 102 -0.02 -6.74 -1.78
N SER A 103 0.89 -7.68 -2.00
CA SER A 103 1.49 -7.94 -3.32
C SER A 103 0.88 -9.20 -3.89
N THR A 104 0.25 -9.10 -5.06
CA THR A 104 -0.40 -10.23 -5.75
C THR A 104 0.29 -10.50 -7.07
N VAL A 105 0.60 -11.76 -7.33
CA VAL A 105 1.05 -12.27 -8.62
C VAL A 105 -0.06 -13.11 -9.23
N ASN A 106 -0.56 -12.70 -10.40
CA ASN A 106 -1.61 -13.38 -11.14
C ASN A 106 -0.98 -14.46 -12.03
N GLY A 107 -0.85 -15.67 -11.48
CA GLY A 107 -0.55 -16.90 -12.21
C GLY A 107 -1.82 -17.61 -12.67
N PRO A 108 -1.76 -18.93 -12.98
CA PRO A 108 -2.97 -19.74 -13.14
C PRO A 108 -3.87 -19.69 -11.90
N VAL A 109 -3.25 -19.63 -10.70
CA VAL A 109 -3.90 -19.32 -9.43
C VAL A 109 -3.20 -18.07 -8.88
N PRO A 110 -3.94 -17.00 -8.50
CA PRO A 110 -3.35 -15.83 -7.88
C PRO A 110 -2.69 -16.19 -6.55
N ASP A 111 -1.48 -15.67 -6.33
CA ASP A 111 -0.76 -15.76 -5.06
C ASP A 111 -0.56 -14.37 -4.47
N SER A 112 -0.86 -14.21 -3.19
CA SER A 112 -0.83 -12.92 -2.50
C SER A 112 -0.04 -12.99 -1.20
N ARG A 113 0.81 -11.99 -1.00
CA ARG A 113 1.58 -11.80 0.22
C ARG A 113 1.13 -10.51 0.91
N ILE A 114 0.87 -10.59 2.20
CA ILE A 114 0.55 -9.45 3.06
C ILE A 114 1.74 -9.09 3.93
N GLU A 115 2.06 -7.80 4.01
CA GLU A 115 3.14 -7.25 4.82
C GLU A 115 2.68 -5.96 5.50
N PHE A 116 3.24 -5.68 6.68
CA PHE A 116 2.92 -4.48 7.43
C PHE A 116 4.18 -3.68 7.74
N PHE A 117 4.05 -2.36 7.70
CA PHE A 117 5.14 -1.43 7.95
C PHE A 117 4.65 -0.25 8.79
N THR A 118 5.59 0.40 9.49
CA THR A 118 5.36 1.76 9.94
C THR A 118 5.28 2.69 8.73
N THR A 119 4.80 3.91 8.92
CA THR A 119 4.80 4.93 7.85
C THR A 119 6.20 5.39 7.42
N ASN A 120 7.24 5.01 8.18
CA ASN A 120 8.65 5.17 7.83
C ASN A 120 9.27 3.94 7.16
N TRP A 121 8.44 2.96 6.76
CA TRP A 121 8.83 1.72 6.10
C TRP A 121 9.67 0.77 6.94
N GLU A 122 9.58 0.86 8.26
CA GLU A 122 10.13 -0.15 9.16
C GLU A 122 9.18 -1.36 9.17
N PRO A 123 9.67 -2.59 8.91
CA PRO A 123 8.81 -3.77 8.86
C PRO A 123 8.24 -4.11 10.24
N LEU A 124 6.99 -4.51 10.27
CA LEU A 124 6.28 -5.02 11.45
C LEU A 124 6.04 -6.51 11.30
N ALA A 125 6.02 -7.24 12.42
CA ALA A 125 5.72 -8.67 12.39
C ALA A 125 4.27 -8.90 11.94
N THR A 126 4.09 -9.53 10.79
CA THR A 126 2.76 -9.79 10.21
C THR A 126 1.90 -10.65 11.13
N SER A 127 2.49 -11.61 11.85
CA SER A 127 1.80 -12.47 12.83
C SER A 127 1.08 -11.71 13.94
N ASP A 128 1.55 -10.52 14.29
CA ASP A 128 0.98 -9.71 15.36
C ASP A 128 -0.27 -8.93 14.91
N LEU A 129 -0.42 -8.75 13.60
CA LEU A 129 -1.45 -7.91 12.98
C LEU A 129 -2.45 -8.71 12.13
N PHE A 130 -2.05 -9.89 11.65
CA PHE A 130 -2.86 -10.71 10.75
C PHE A 130 -2.69 -12.19 11.03
N THR A 131 -3.83 -12.87 11.23
CA THR A 131 -3.88 -14.33 11.31
C THR A 131 -4.24 -14.90 9.94
N GLN A 132 -3.33 -15.66 9.35
CA GLN A 132 -3.57 -16.28 8.05
C GLN A 132 -4.73 -17.28 8.17
N PRO A 133 -5.76 -17.21 7.31
CA PRO A 133 -6.83 -18.18 7.27
C PRO A 133 -6.28 -19.59 6.98
N THR A 134 -6.76 -20.56 7.71
CA THR A 134 -6.46 -21.99 7.45
C THR A 134 -7.40 -22.55 6.39
N SER A 135 -7.06 -23.73 5.83
CA SER A 135 -7.91 -24.44 4.86
C SER A 135 -9.35 -24.63 5.36
N ASP A 136 -9.54 -24.82 6.67
CA ASP A 136 -10.86 -24.99 7.30
C ASP A 136 -11.79 -23.77 7.13
N TRP A 137 -11.21 -22.60 6.90
CA TRP A 137 -11.95 -21.36 6.65
C TRP A 137 -12.69 -21.35 5.31
N TYR A 138 -12.14 -22.08 4.32
CA TYR A 138 -12.68 -22.16 2.95
C TYR A 138 -13.61 -23.36 2.77
N ILE A 139 -13.59 -24.34 3.69
CA ILE A 139 -14.41 -25.54 3.60
C ILE A 139 -15.81 -25.21 4.11
N LYS A 140 -16.81 -25.31 3.25
CA LYS A 140 -18.21 -25.23 3.66
C LYS A 140 -18.51 -26.41 4.60
N GLN A 141 -19.23 -26.16 5.71
CA GLN A 141 -19.69 -27.24 6.58
C GLN A 141 -20.44 -28.29 5.76
N GLY A 142 -20.00 -29.55 5.84
CA GLY A 142 -20.56 -30.67 5.10
C GLY A 142 -19.84 -31.04 3.79
N MET A 143 -18.79 -30.32 3.38
CA MET A 143 -17.92 -30.74 2.28
C MET A 143 -16.87 -31.73 2.80
N ASP A 144 -16.78 -32.90 2.15
CA ASP A 144 -15.66 -33.82 2.37
C ASP A 144 -14.42 -33.32 1.61
N LYS A 145 -13.22 -33.53 2.19
CA LYS A 145 -11.92 -33.25 1.54
C LYS A 145 -11.72 -34.01 0.21
N LYS A 146 -12.58 -34.97 -0.06
CA LYS A 146 -12.59 -35.75 -1.32
C LYS A 146 -13.46 -35.14 -2.42
N ASP A 147 -14.22 -34.07 -2.14
CA ASP A 147 -15.03 -33.42 -3.16
C ASP A 147 -14.12 -32.69 -4.16
N GLU A 148 -14.45 -32.79 -5.46
CA GLU A 148 -13.70 -32.15 -6.55
C GLU A 148 -13.58 -30.62 -6.40
N ALA A 149 -14.45 -30.02 -5.58
CA ALA A 149 -14.41 -28.60 -5.25
C ALA A 149 -13.37 -28.24 -4.15
N TYR A 150 -12.79 -29.25 -3.47
CA TYR A 150 -11.72 -29.06 -2.52
C TYR A 150 -10.38 -29.13 -3.25
N GLN A 151 -9.82 -27.99 -3.58
CA GLN A 151 -8.42 -27.88 -4.03
C GLN A 151 -7.63 -27.20 -2.92
N GLU A 152 -6.66 -27.91 -2.34
CA GLU A 152 -5.71 -27.26 -1.43
C GLU A 152 -4.98 -26.16 -2.20
N PRO A 153 -4.93 -24.91 -1.67
CA PRO A 153 -4.06 -23.90 -2.24
C PRO A 153 -2.61 -24.41 -2.12
N LEU A 154 -1.92 -24.43 -3.23
CA LEU A 154 -0.50 -24.76 -3.35
C LEU A 154 0.38 -23.76 -2.62
#